data_38bba555ad438cafeeaad465e95503a6
#
_entry.id   38bba555ad438cafeeaad465e95503a6
#
_cell.length_a   1.000
_cell.length_b   1.000
_cell.length_c   1.000
_cell.angle_alpha   90.00
_cell.angle_beta   90.00
_cell.angle_gamma   90.00
#
_symmetry.space_group_name_H-M   'P 1'
#
loop_
_entity.id
_entity.type
_entity.pdbx_description
1 polymer ?
#
loop_
_entity_poly.entity_id
_entity_poly.type
_entity_poly.pdbx_seq_one_letter_code
_entity_poly.pdbx_strand_id
1 'polypeptide(L)'
;MPAKTYVSIRQIKPLGAKLDVPETGGGCNTHGAEGKASCGSSDGPDDMPQAIWDKVKNHPCYSEEAHHHFARMHVAVAPACNIQCNYCNRKYDCSNESRPGVVSELLTPEQAIKKVLAVAAEIPQMTVLGIAGPGDPLANPGRTFETFEQLSARAPDIKLCVSTNGLNLPQYVDRIAQ
;
A
#
# COMPACT_ATOMS: atom_id res chain seq x y z
N MET A 1 -0.76 37.33 3.06
CA MET A 1 -0.70 35.86 3.06
C MET A 1 0.55 35.45 2.34
N PRO A 2 1.50 34.73 2.94
CA PRO A 2 2.72 34.30 2.26
C PRO A 2 2.40 33.26 1.18
N ALA A 3 2.98 33.44 0.00
CA ALA A 3 2.83 32.52 -1.12
C ALA A 3 3.40 31.13 -0.74
N LYS A 4 2.62 30.08 -0.94
CA LYS A 4 3.08 28.70 -0.78
C LYS A 4 4.08 28.38 -1.89
N THR A 5 5.34 28.23 -1.55
CA THR A 5 6.39 27.80 -2.47
C THR A 5 6.23 26.31 -2.68
N TYR A 6 5.73 25.90 -3.85
CA TYR A 6 5.72 24.51 -4.27
C TYR A 6 7.10 24.14 -4.78
N VAL A 7 7.77 23.21 -4.12
CA VAL A 7 9.00 22.61 -4.63
C VAL A 7 8.61 21.69 -5.80
N SER A 8 9.05 22.04 -7.00
CA SER A 8 8.85 21.21 -8.19
C SER A 8 9.63 19.89 -8.02
N ILE A 9 8.95 18.75 -8.25
CA ILE A 9 9.56 17.40 -8.22
C ILE A 9 10.79 17.29 -9.15
N ARG A 10 10.90 18.15 -10.17
CA ARG A 10 12.06 18.24 -11.06
C ARG A 10 13.36 18.72 -10.37
N GLN A 11 13.30 19.22 -9.15
CA GLN A 11 14.46 19.66 -8.37
C GLN A 11 15.02 18.59 -7.42
N ILE A 12 14.35 17.46 -7.31
CA ILE A 12 14.89 16.29 -6.59
C ILE A 12 15.83 15.60 -7.57
N LYS A 13 17.14 15.80 -7.38
CA LYS A 13 18.16 15.05 -8.13
C LYS A 13 17.87 13.56 -7.97
N PRO A 14 17.90 12.75 -9.05
CA PRO A 14 17.79 11.32 -8.91
C PRO A 14 18.89 10.85 -7.97
N LEU A 15 18.51 10.06 -6.96
CA LEU A 15 19.45 9.37 -6.06
C LEU A 15 20.14 8.24 -6.83
N GLY A 16 20.99 8.63 -7.78
CA GLY A 16 21.85 7.74 -8.57
C GLY A 16 23.30 7.77 -8.10
N ALA A 17 23.57 8.26 -6.89
CA ALA A 17 24.84 8.03 -6.23
C ALA A 17 24.79 6.67 -5.56
N LYS A 18 25.62 5.72 -6.03
CA LYS A 18 25.94 4.51 -5.27
C LYS A 18 26.30 4.96 -3.85
N LEU A 19 25.41 4.70 -2.90
CA LEU A 19 25.77 4.70 -1.51
C LEU A 19 26.64 3.47 -1.32
N ASP A 20 27.92 3.66 -1.09
CA ASP A 20 28.78 2.62 -0.53
C ASP A 20 28.25 2.33 0.89
N VAL A 21 27.33 1.38 0.94
CA VAL A 21 26.87 0.81 2.21
C VAL A 21 27.96 -0.13 2.65
N PRO A 22 28.64 0.11 3.79
CA PRO A 22 29.58 -0.88 4.31
C PRO A 22 28.79 -2.16 4.59
N GLU A 23 29.33 -3.30 4.13
CA GLU A 23 28.83 -4.64 4.47
C GLU A 23 29.02 -4.89 5.98
N THR A 24 28.13 -4.35 6.78
CA THR A 24 27.97 -4.77 8.16
C THR A 24 26.76 -5.67 8.20
N GLY A 25 27.02 -6.98 8.23
CA GLY A 25 26.04 -8.02 8.53
C GLY A 25 25.38 -7.75 9.88
N GLY A 26 24.22 -7.11 9.86
CA GLY A 26 23.34 -6.92 11.00
C GLY A 26 22.21 -7.93 10.93
N GLY A 27 22.48 -9.18 11.33
CA GLY A 27 21.44 -10.19 11.50
C GLY A 27 20.49 -9.75 12.63
N CYS A 28 19.20 -9.80 12.38
CA CYS A 28 18.18 -9.72 13.43
C CYS A 28 18.34 -10.94 14.33
N ASN A 29 18.97 -10.75 15.50
CA ASN A 29 18.97 -11.73 16.58
C ASN A 29 17.59 -11.74 17.24
N THR A 30 16.72 -12.64 16.83
CA THR A 30 15.59 -13.07 17.66
C THR A 30 16.00 -14.34 18.40
N HIS A 31 15.95 -14.28 19.73
CA HIS A 31 16.22 -15.40 20.61
C HIS A 31 15.25 -16.57 20.35
N GLY A 32 15.84 -17.73 20.03
CA GLY A 32 15.44 -19.05 20.44
C GLY A 32 14.08 -19.57 19.97
N ALA A 33 14.07 -20.17 18.78
CA ALA A 33 13.43 -21.46 18.50
C ALA A 33 14.02 -21.97 17.18
N GLU A 34 14.41 -23.24 17.15
CA GLU A 34 14.95 -23.91 15.98
C GLU A 34 13.88 -24.01 14.88
N GLY A 35 13.85 -23.00 14.02
CA GLY A 35 13.11 -22.98 12.79
C GLY A 35 14.03 -22.47 11.69
N LYS A 36 14.39 -23.31 10.73
CA LYS A 36 15.15 -22.93 9.54
C LYS A 36 14.41 -21.80 8.82
N ALA A 37 14.87 -20.57 8.99
CA ALA A 37 14.50 -19.48 8.10
C ALA A 37 15.10 -19.80 6.72
N SER A 38 14.32 -20.34 5.82
CA SER A 38 14.66 -20.50 4.41
C SER A 38 14.54 -19.13 3.75
N CYS A 39 15.64 -18.40 3.69
CA CYS A 39 15.75 -17.26 2.78
C CYS A 39 15.83 -17.82 1.35
N GLY A 40 14.82 -17.50 0.54
CA GLY A 40 14.88 -17.64 -0.91
C GLY A 40 14.44 -19.00 -1.45
N SER A 41 13.14 -19.30 -1.36
CA SER A 41 12.52 -20.21 -2.32
C SER A 41 11.71 -19.39 -3.33
N SER A 42 11.91 -19.68 -4.62
CA SER A 42 11.06 -19.18 -5.72
C SER A 42 9.61 -19.67 -5.58
N ASP A 43 9.39 -20.60 -4.68
CA ASP A 43 8.12 -21.19 -4.32
C ASP A 43 7.55 -20.40 -3.14
N GLY A 44 6.25 -20.10 -3.20
CA GLY A 44 5.56 -19.38 -2.13
C GLY A 44 5.56 -20.13 -0.79
N PRO A 45 4.98 -19.54 0.27
CA PRO A 45 4.81 -20.23 1.54
C PRO A 45 4.14 -21.60 1.35
N ASP A 46 4.59 -22.60 2.09
CA ASP A 46 4.15 -24.01 1.94
C ASP A 46 2.64 -24.21 2.04
N ASP A 47 1.93 -23.28 2.67
CA ASP A 47 0.48 -23.27 2.89
C ASP A 47 -0.30 -22.46 1.85
N MET A 48 0.36 -21.80 0.91
CA MET A 48 -0.28 -20.95 -0.08
C MET A 48 -0.41 -21.64 -1.44
N PRO A 49 -1.65 -21.76 -2.02
CA PRO A 49 -1.81 -22.27 -3.37
C PRO A 49 -1.00 -21.49 -4.40
N GLN A 50 -0.32 -22.18 -5.30
CA GLN A 50 0.58 -21.58 -6.31
C GLN A 50 -0.12 -20.49 -7.14
N ALA A 51 -1.39 -20.69 -7.50
CA ALA A 51 -2.17 -19.71 -8.25
C ALA A 51 -2.38 -18.38 -7.49
N ILE A 52 -2.40 -18.43 -6.17
CA ILE A 52 -2.47 -17.22 -5.32
C ILE A 52 -1.07 -16.61 -5.21
N TRP A 53 -0.05 -17.43 -4.99
CA TRP A 53 1.33 -16.95 -4.94
C TRP A 53 1.72 -16.19 -6.20
N ASP A 54 1.41 -16.73 -7.38
CA ASP A 54 1.69 -16.06 -8.66
C ASP A 54 1.05 -14.66 -8.79
N LYS A 55 -0.08 -14.44 -8.11
CA LYS A 55 -0.73 -13.13 -8.06
C LYS A 55 -0.05 -12.17 -7.08
N VAL A 56 0.50 -12.68 -5.98
CA VAL A 56 0.98 -11.83 -4.87
C VAL A 56 2.49 -11.80 -4.70
N LYS A 57 3.26 -12.64 -5.40
CA LYS A 57 4.73 -12.71 -5.27
C LYS A 57 5.46 -11.38 -5.49
N ASN A 58 4.90 -10.50 -6.33
CA ASN A 58 5.42 -9.15 -6.56
C ASN A 58 4.72 -8.08 -5.69
N HIS A 59 3.98 -8.51 -4.67
CA HIS A 59 3.32 -7.59 -3.76
C HIS A 59 4.21 -7.37 -2.53
N PRO A 60 4.66 -6.13 -2.25
CA PRO A 60 5.65 -5.86 -1.19
C PRO A 60 5.19 -6.18 0.24
N CYS A 61 3.91 -6.52 0.44
CA CYS A 61 3.41 -6.96 1.75
C CYS A 61 3.39 -8.47 1.93
N TYR A 62 3.56 -9.26 0.87
CA TYR A 62 3.42 -10.72 0.92
C TYR A 62 4.70 -11.47 0.53
N SER A 63 5.66 -10.77 -0.05
CA SER A 63 6.96 -11.34 -0.44
C SER A 63 8.07 -10.47 0.12
N GLU A 64 9.00 -11.08 0.86
CA GLU A 64 10.16 -10.40 1.42
C GLU A 64 11.06 -9.85 0.30
N GLU A 65 11.28 -10.64 -0.76
CA GLU A 65 12.02 -10.19 -1.92
C GLU A 65 11.35 -9.00 -2.61
N ALA A 66 10.04 -9.07 -2.83
CA ALA A 66 9.28 -7.99 -3.43
C ALA A 66 9.31 -6.71 -2.59
N HIS A 67 9.42 -6.82 -1.27
CA HIS A 67 9.50 -5.68 -0.36
C HIS A 67 10.73 -4.78 -0.64
N HIS A 68 11.80 -5.34 -1.12
CA HIS A 68 13.03 -4.60 -1.43
C HIS A 68 13.03 -3.97 -2.83
N HIS A 69 12.19 -4.47 -3.75
CA HIS A 69 12.22 -4.09 -5.16
C HIS A 69 10.99 -3.31 -5.62
N PHE A 70 9.86 -3.53 -4.99
CA PHE A 70 8.59 -2.93 -5.40
C PHE A 70 8.06 -1.95 -4.36
N ALA A 71 7.29 -0.98 -4.85
CA ALA A 71 6.66 0.03 -4.02
C ALA A 71 5.14 -0.13 -4.03
N ARG A 72 4.53 0.25 -2.91
CA ARG A 72 3.08 0.43 -2.81
C ARG A 72 2.76 1.89 -2.52
N MET A 73 1.63 2.33 -3.01
CA MET A 73 1.06 3.64 -2.70
C MET A 73 -0.28 3.47 -2.00
N HIS A 74 -0.57 4.33 -1.03
CA HIS A 74 -1.91 4.44 -0.44
C HIS A 74 -2.57 5.75 -0.86
N VAL A 75 -3.88 5.72 -1.03
CA VAL A 75 -4.70 6.91 -1.27
C VAL A 75 -5.81 7.03 -0.23
N ALA A 76 -6.02 8.24 0.24
CA ALA A 76 -7.01 8.55 1.26
C ALA A 76 -8.33 8.95 0.59
N VAL A 77 -9.16 7.97 0.24
CA VAL A 77 -10.49 8.18 -0.38
C VAL A 77 -11.65 7.77 0.54
N ALA A 78 -11.35 7.16 1.69
CA ALA A 78 -12.33 6.57 2.60
C ALA A 78 -12.44 7.39 3.91
N PRO A 79 -13.29 8.44 3.98
CA PRO A 79 -13.35 9.32 5.16
C PRO A 79 -14.04 8.71 6.37
N ALA A 80 -15.02 7.83 6.17
CA ALA A 80 -15.81 7.25 7.25
C ALA A 80 -15.23 5.92 7.74
N CYS A 81 -15.51 5.57 8.98
CA CYS A 81 -15.22 4.26 9.56
C CYS A 81 -16.41 3.79 10.38
N ASN A 82 -16.66 2.50 10.39
CA ASN A 82 -17.77 1.86 11.08
C ASN A 82 -17.41 1.33 12.48
N ILE A 83 -16.17 1.58 12.94
CA ILE A 83 -15.71 1.30 14.31
C ILE A 83 -14.95 2.49 14.89
N GLN A 84 -14.76 2.46 16.21
CA GLN A 84 -13.86 3.33 16.93
C GLN A 84 -12.83 2.47 17.65
N CYS A 85 -11.60 2.43 17.14
CA CYS A 85 -10.50 1.77 17.84
C CYS A 85 -10.07 2.61 19.07
N ASN A 86 -9.64 1.97 20.14
CA ASN A 86 -9.24 2.66 21.38
C ASN A 86 -8.06 3.62 21.18
N TYR A 87 -7.19 3.32 20.22
CA TYR A 87 -6.02 4.13 19.87
C TYR A 87 -6.28 5.06 18.68
N CYS A 88 -7.49 5.07 18.13
CA CYS A 88 -7.80 5.89 16.95
C CYS A 88 -8.01 7.35 17.31
N ASN A 89 -7.25 8.20 16.66
CA ASN A 89 -7.49 9.63 16.66
C ASN A 89 -7.88 10.08 15.26
N ARG A 90 -9.15 10.39 15.05
CA ARG A 90 -9.73 10.79 13.77
C ARG A 90 -9.15 12.08 13.17
N LYS A 91 -8.31 12.78 13.91
CA LYS A 91 -7.55 13.92 13.41
C LYS A 91 -6.42 13.49 12.45
N TYR A 92 -5.98 12.25 12.56
CA TYR A 92 -4.89 11.67 11.78
C TYR A 92 -5.41 10.51 10.92
N ASP A 93 -4.57 10.06 10.00
CA ASP A 93 -4.82 8.85 9.22
C ASP A 93 -4.93 7.61 10.11
N CYS A 94 -5.47 6.55 9.56
CA CYS A 94 -5.58 5.28 10.28
C CYS A 94 -4.19 4.78 10.71
N SER A 95 -3.99 4.62 12.02
CA SER A 95 -2.71 4.20 12.60
C SER A 95 -2.32 2.75 12.28
N ASN A 96 -3.24 1.96 11.73
CA ASN A 96 -2.92 0.61 11.22
C ASN A 96 -2.20 0.64 9.87
N GLU A 97 -2.32 1.76 9.12
CA GLU A 97 -1.83 1.86 7.75
C GLU A 97 -0.82 2.99 7.56
N SER A 98 -0.83 3.96 8.46
CA SER A 98 0.05 5.11 8.41
C SER A 98 0.89 5.24 9.67
N ARG A 99 1.99 5.98 9.55
CA ARG A 99 2.78 6.33 10.73
C ARG A 99 1.98 7.25 11.65
N PRO A 100 2.18 7.18 12.97
CA PRO A 100 1.51 8.07 13.91
C PRO A 100 1.68 9.55 13.55
N GLY A 101 0.59 10.31 13.61
CA GLY A 101 0.60 11.75 13.35
C GLY A 101 0.56 12.17 11.88
N VAL A 102 0.46 11.23 10.93
CA VAL A 102 0.29 11.53 9.51
C VAL A 102 -1.14 12.01 9.24
N VAL A 103 -1.26 13.02 8.40
CA VAL A 103 -2.53 13.52 7.87
C VAL A 103 -2.41 13.56 6.35
N SER A 104 -3.18 12.72 5.67
CA SER A 104 -3.28 12.75 4.22
C SER A 104 -4.39 13.68 3.75
N GLU A 105 -4.23 14.22 2.56
CA GLU A 105 -5.29 14.94 1.87
C GLU A 105 -6.39 13.96 1.45
N LEU A 106 -7.62 14.20 1.89
CA LEU A 106 -8.77 13.41 1.45
C LEU A 106 -9.07 13.71 -0.02
N LEU A 107 -9.01 12.67 -0.85
CA LEU A 107 -9.17 12.77 -2.29
C LEU A 107 -10.56 12.27 -2.73
N THR A 108 -11.07 12.83 -3.82
CA THR A 108 -12.12 12.18 -4.60
C THR A 108 -11.51 11.01 -5.40
N PRO A 109 -12.32 10.03 -5.85
CA PRO A 109 -11.82 8.95 -6.71
C PRO A 109 -11.03 9.46 -7.92
N GLU A 110 -11.55 10.47 -8.62
CA GLU A 110 -10.88 11.06 -9.77
C GLU A 110 -9.53 11.71 -9.43
N GLN A 111 -9.44 12.44 -8.33
CA GLN A 111 -8.19 13.03 -7.85
C GLN A 111 -7.18 11.94 -7.47
N ALA A 112 -7.65 10.86 -6.81
CA ALA A 112 -6.83 9.72 -6.46
C ALA A 112 -6.23 9.05 -7.69
N ILE A 113 -7.05 8.76 -8.72
CA ILE A 113 -6.58 8.18 -9.98
C ILE A 113 -5.53 9.07 -10.65
N LYS A 114 -5.79 10.35 -10.75
CA LYS A 114 -4.84 11.31 -11.34
C LYS A 114 -3.51 11.31 -10.62
N LYS A 115 -3.54 11.27 -9.28
CA LYS A 115 -2.35 11.20 -8.44
C LYS A 115 -1.61 9.87 -8.61
N VAL A 116 -2.33 8.74 -8.63
CA VAL A 116 -1.74 7.40 -8.81
C VAL A 116 -1.04 7.29 -10.16
N LEU A 117 -1.69 7.69 -11.24
CA LEU A 117 -1.09 7.63 -12.58
C LEU A 117 0.16 8.52 -12.70
N ALA A 118 0.14 9.70 -12.08
CA ALA A 118 1.31 10.57 -12.06
C ALA A 118 2.48 9.95 -11.28
N VAL A 119 2.20 9.31 -10.13
CA VAL A 119 3.24 8.63 -9.32
C VAL A 119 3.75 7.38 -10.05
N ALA A 120 2.87 6.59 -10.68
CA ALA A 120 3.26 5.40 -11.42
C ALA A 120 4.17 5.73 -12.62
N ALA A 121 3.97 6.87 -13.26
CA ALA A 121 4.84 7.34 -14.34
C ALA A 121 6.25 7.71 -13.86
N GLU A 122 6.39 8.19 -12.63
CA GLU A 122 7.69 8.58 -12.04
C GLU A 122 8.37 7.42 -11.30
N ILE A 123 7.60 6.45 -10.81
CA ILE A 123 8.07 5.31 -10.01
C ILE A 123 7.61 4.01 -10.66
N PRO A 124 8.36 3.48 -11.64
CA PRO A 124 7.99 2.23 -12.33
C PRO A 124 7.91 1.00 -11.40
N GLN A 125 8.55 1.08 -10.22
CA GLN A 125 8.50 0.02 -9.21
C GLN A 125 7.18 -0.03 -8.45
N MET A 126 6.27 0.93 -8.63
CA MET A 126 4.97 0.94 -7.97
C MET A 126 4.05 -0.11 -8.58
N THR A 127 3.86 -1.20 -7.86
CA THR A 127 3.05 -2.36 -8.31
C THR A 127 1.72 -2.48 -7.60
N VAL A 128 1.49 -1.71 -6.54
CA VAL A 128 0.31 -1.84 -5.69
C VAL A 128 -0.30 -0.49 -5.34
N LEU A 129 -1.61 -0.36 -5.52
CA LEU A 129 -2.40 0.69 -4.90
C LEU A 129 -3.23 0.12 -3.75
N GLY A 130 -3.06 0.69 -2.55
CA GLY A 130 -3.89 0.41 -1.39
C GLY A 130 -4.87 1.55 -1.09
N ILE A 131 -6.06 1.19 -0.63
CA ILE A 131 -6.97 2.13 0.03
C ILE A 131 -6.99 1.78 1.50
N ALA A 132 -6.53 2.73 2.32
CA ALA A 132 -6.34 2.54 3.74
C ALA A 132 -6.57 3.85 4.49
N GLY A 133 -7.79 4.20 4.73
CA GLY A 133 -8.09 5.35 5.55
C GLY A 133 -8.33 6.68 4.79
N PRO A 134 -8.56 7.77 5.56
CA PRO A 134 -8.45 7.88 7.03
C PRO A 134 -9.47 7.04 7.82
N GLY A 135 -10.50 6.52 7.17
CA GLY A 135 -11.48 5.59 7.71
C GLY A 135 -11.30 4.17 7.18
N ASP A 136 -12.39 3.41 7.10
CA ASP A 136 -12.39 2.06 6.56
C ASP A 136 -12.89 2.05 5.10
N PRO A 137 -12.17 1.44 4.16
CA PRO A 137 -12.57 1.39 2.76
C PRO A 137 -13.95 0.79 2.50
N LEU A 138 -14.33 -0.25 3.25
CA LEU A 138 -15.64 -0.90 3.10
C LEU A 138 -16.76 -0.21 3.88
N ALA A 139 -16.45 0.79 4.70
CA ALA A 139 -17.42 1.77 5.19
C ALA A 139 -17.68 2.89 4.16
N ASN A 140 -16.88 2.95 3.09
CA ASN A 140 -16.99 3.90 1.98
C ASN A 140 -17.01 3.18 0.63
N PRO A 141 -17.88 2.17 0.42
CA PRO A 141 -17.78 1.27 -0.73
C PRO A 141 -17.90 1.99 -2.07
N GLY A 142 -18.73 3.02 -2.16
CA GLY A 142 -18.90 3.81 -3.39
C GLY A 142 -17.57 4.38 -3.87
N ARG A 143 -16.87 5.13 -3.02
CA ARG A 143 -15.58 5.74 -3.37
C ARG A 143 -14.48 4.70 -3.60
N THR A 144 -14.45 3.66 -2.77
CA THR A 144 -13.45 2.59 -2.85
C THR A 144 -13.54 1.85 -4.17
N PHE A 145 -14.71 1.36 -4.51
CA PHE A 145 -14.89 0.60 -5.75
C PHE A 145 -14.80 1.48 -7.00
N GLU A 146 -15.32 2.69 -6.96
CA GLU A 146 -15.14 3.65 -8.06
C GLU A 146 -13.66 3.89 -8.35
N THR A 147 -12.83 4.07 -7.31
CA THR A 147 -11.39 4.23 -7.46
C THR A 147 -10.76 2.98 -8.09
N PHE A 148 -11.12 1.80 -7.62
CA PHE A 148 -10.58 0.55 -8.14
C PHE A 148 -10.99 0.28 -9.58
N GLU A 149 -12.26 0.43 -9.91
CA GLU A 149 -12.78 0.23 -11.28
C GLU A 149 -12.11 1.18 -12.29
N GLN A 150 -11.98 2.45 -11.93
CA GLN A 150 -11.30 3.42 -12.78
C GLN A 150 -9.81 3.11 -12.94
N LEU A 151 -9.12 2.66 -11.88
CA LEU A 151 -7.71 2.34 -11.97
C LEU A 151 -7.47 1.05 -12.76
N SER A 152 -8.25 0.01 -12.54
CA SER A 152 -8.18 -1.24 -13.31
C SER A 152 -8.32 -1.01 -14.82
N ALA A 153 -9.18 -0.07 -15.20
CA ALA A 153 -9.36 0.27 -16.61
C ALA A 153 -8.17 1.04 -17.21
N ARG A 154 -7.42 1.81 -16.41
CA ARG A 154 -6.35 2.71 -16.88
C ARG A 154 -4.94 2.18 -16.64
N ALA A 155 -4.75 1.36 -15.62
CA ALA A 155 -3.47 0.78 -15.22
C ALA A 155 -3.69 -0.65 -14.68
N PRO A 156 -4.00 -1.63 -15.54
CA PRO A 156 -4.35 -3.00 -15.15
C PRO A 156 -3.18 -3.75 -14.49
N ASP A 157 -1.96 -3.29 -14.68
CA ASP A 157 -0.76 -3.91 -14.08
C ASP A 157 -0.59 -3.55 -12.58
N ILE A 158 -1.29 -2.51 -12.11
CA ILE A 158 -1.26 -2.11 -10.70
C ILE A 158 -2.25 -2.99 -9.93
N LYS A 159 -1.73 -3.76 -8.97
CA LYS A 159 -2.56 -4.57 -8.07
C LYS A 159 -3.33 -3.69 -7.10
N LEU A 160 -4.57 -4.07 -6.84
CA LEU A 160 -5.45 -3.35 -5.92
C LEU A 160 -5.43 -4.04 -4.55
N CYS A 161 -5.29 -3.24 -3.50
CA CYS A 161 -5.25 -3.73 -2.13
C CYS A 161 -6.22 -2.93 -1.26
N VAL A 162 -6.96 -3.60 -0.42
CA VAL A 162 -7.87 -2.98 0.55
C VAL A 162 -7.47 -3.39 1.96
N SER A 163 -7.27 -2.41 2.83
CA SER A 163 -7.06 -2.63 4.25
C SER A 163 -8.32 -2.26 5.01
N THR A 164 -9.00 -3.24 5.57
CA THR A 164 -10.30 -3.07 6.21
C THR A 164 -10.36 -3.78 7.56
N ASN A 165 -11.22 -3.30 8.45
CA ASN A 165 -11.53 -3.99 9.70
C ASN A 165 -12.40 -5.25 9.51
N GLY A 166 -12.89 -5.50 8.29
CA GLY A 166 -13.61 -6.69 7.89
C GLY A 166 -15.11 -6.72 8.22
N LEU A 167 -15.64 -5.76 8.99
CA LEU A 167 -17.07 -5.79 9.39
C LEU A 167 -18.02 -5.79 8.20
N ASN A 168 -17.69 -5.04 7.15
CA ASN A 168 -18.51 -5.00 5.94
C ASN A 168 -18.02 -5.96 4.84
N LEU A 169 -16.94 -6.70 5.07
CA LEU A 169 -16.37 -7.61 4.07
C LEU A 169 -17.36 -8.64 3.53
N PRO A 170 -18.20 -9.30 4.34
CA PRO A 170 -19.15 -10.30 3.84
C PRO A 170 -20.11 -9.77 2.77
N GLN A 171 -20.41 -8.47 2.79
CA GLN A 171 -21.31 -7.84 1.82
C GLN A 171 -20.66 -7.57 0.46
N TYR A 172 -19.33 -7.55 0.41
CA TYR A 172 -18.56 -7.13 -0.77
C TYR A 172 -17.55 -8.16 -1.28
N VAL A 173 -17.53 -9.36 -0.69
CA VAL A 173 -16.58 -10.42 -1.04
C VAL A 173 -16.61 -10.77 -2.51
N ASP A 174 -17.80 -10.93 -3.07
CA ASP A 174 -17.97 -11.28 -4.49
C ASP A 174 -17.51 -10.17 -5.44
N ARG A 175 -17.63 -8.90 -5.01
CA ARG A 175 -17.17 -7.75 -5.80
C ARG A 175 -15.67 -7.56 -5.69
N ILE A 176 -15.07 -7.93 -4.57
CA ILE A 176 -13.61 -7.85 -4.36
C ILE A 176 -12.89 -8.98 -5.12
N ALA A 177 -13.56 -10.13 -5.29
CA ALA A 177 -13.00 -11.30 -5.97
C ALA A 177 -12.94 -11.16 -7.51
N GLN A 178 -13.59 -10.15 -8.07
CA GLN A 178 -13.58 -9.84 -9.51
C GLN A 178 -12.30 -9.10 -9.92
#